data_3edd328b8ce5222b57013931793d1975
#
_entry.id   3edd328b8ce5222b57013931793d1975
#
_cell.length_a   1.000
_cell.length_b   1.000
_cell.length_c   1.000
_cell.angle_alpha   90.00
_cell.angle_beta   90.00
_cell.angle_gamma   90.00
#
_symmetry.space_group_name_H-M   'P 1'
#
loop_
_entity.id
_entity.type
_entity.pdbx_description
1 polymer ?
#
loop_
_entity_poly.entity_id
_entity_poly.type
_entity_poly.pdbx_seq_one_letter_code
_entity_poly.pdbx_strand_id
1 'polypeptide(L)'
;MEGLKKKNLLGMDVDELLSELQPYGIKKFRARQIAEWIYQKGVHDFSDMTNLPKALRGELDDRYVLTPVTEAKKLESSDGHTTKFLFCFEDGTSVETVLMRQPYGNSICVSTQAGCNMGCAFCASTLHGSTRDLS
;
A
#
# COMPACT_ATOMS: atom_id res chain seq x y z
N MET A 1 7.03 -26.82 7.98
CA MET A 1 5.91 -26.35 7.15
C MET A 1 6.14 -24.92 6.78
N GLU A 2 6.39 -24.67 5.53
CA GLU A 2 6.35 -23.28 5.03
C GLU A 2 4.90 -22.83 5.12
N GLY A 3 4.61 -21.90 6.03
CA GLY A 3 3.31 -21.25 6.08
C GLY A 3 3.07 -20.59 4.73
N LEU A 4 1.98 -20.93 4.07
CA LEU A 4 1.53 -20.26 2.83
C LEU A 4 1.55 -18.76 3.08
N LYS A 5 2.45 -18.04 2.43
CA LYS A 5 2.52 -16.58 2.53
C LYS A 5 1.19 -16.02 2.04
N LYS A 6 0.42 -15.42 2.95
CA LYS A 6 -0.86 -14.80 2.61
C LYS A 6 -0.64 -13.70 1.57
N LYS A 7 -1.51 -13.64 0.57
CA LYS A 7 -1.43 -12.63 -0.48
C LYS A 7 -1.99 -11.30 0.03
N ASN A 8 -1.32 -10.22 -0.29
CA ASN A 8 -1.76 -8.88 0.07
C ASN A 8 -2.81 -8.37 -0.93
N LEU A 9 -3.97 -7.95 -0.45
CA LEU A 9 -5.02 -7.34 -1.28
C LEU A 9 -4.86 -5.81 -1.41
N LEU A 10 -4.04 -5.21 -0.56
CA LEU A 10 -3.77 -3.78 -0.64
C LEU A 10 -3.00 -3.46 -1.92
N GLY A 11 -3.48 -2.48 -2.70
CA GLY A 11 -2.92 -2.13 -4.00
C GLY A 11 -3.72 -2.65 -5.20
N MET A 12 -4.65 -3.60 -5.00
CA MET A 12 -5.51 -4.13 -6.06
C MET A 12 -6.70 -3.21 -6.31
N ASP A 13 -7.02 -2.98 -7.59
CA ASP A 13 -8.27 -2.33 -7.95
C ASP A 13 -9.48 -3.28 -7.85
N VAL A 14 -10.70 -2.78 -8.15
CA VAL A 14 -11.94 -3.57 -8.02
C VAL A 14 -11.95 -4.79 -8.95
N ASP A 15 -11.41 -4.66 -10.17
CA ASP A 15 -11.42 -5.74 -11.15
C ASP A 15 -10.36 -6.79 -10.81
N GLU A 16 -9.21 -6.37 -10.32
CA GLU A 16 -8.18 -7.25 -9.77
C GLU A 16 -8.66 -7.99 -8.51
N LEU A 17 -9.32 -7.30 -7.58
CA LEU A 17 -9.96 -7.91 -6.42
C LEU A 17 -11.03 -8.93 -6.84
N LEU A 18 -11.85 -8.60 -7.84
CA LEU A 18 -12.84 -9.53 -8.35
C LEU A 18 -12.19 -10.78 -8.94
N SER A 19 -11.18 -10.60 -9.78
CA SER A 19 -10.46 -11.72 -10.40
C SER A 19 -9.82 -12.64 -9.38
N GLU A 20 -9.22 -12.06 -8.34
CA GLU A 20 -8.57 -12.81 -7.26
C GLU A 20 -9.58 -13.56 -6.38
N LEU A 21 -10.71 -12.94 -6.08
CA LEU A 21 -11.69 -13.46 -5.11
C LEU A 21 -12.82 -14.25 -5.76
N GLN A 22 -13.00 -14.16 -7.08
CA GLN A 22 -14.04 -14.90 -7.82
C GLN A 22 -13.99 -16.42 -7.61
N PRO A 23 -12.83 -17.10 -7.56
CA PRO A 23 -12.75 -18.52 -7.30
C PRO A 23 -13.38 -18.95 -5.96
N TYR A 24 -13.52 -18.02 -5.02
CA TYR A 24 -14.12 -18.23 -3.70
C TYR A 24 -15.60 -17.80 -3.65
N GLY A 25 -16.23 -17.61 -4.81
CA GLY A 25 -17.64 -17.25 -4.91
C GLY A 25 -17.94 -15.78 -4.62
N ILE A 26 -16.94 -14.92 -4.56
CA ILE A 26 -17.11 -13.48 -4.32
C ILE A 26 -17.54 -12.79 -5.61
N LYS A 27 -18.70 -12.13 -5.56
CA LYS A 27 -19.28 -11.39 -6.68
C LYS A 27 -18.77 -9.95 -6.72
N LYS A 28 -18.90 -9.29 -7.88
CA LYS A 28 -18.46 -7.91 -8.12
C LYS A 28 -18.92 -6.91 -7.04
N PHE A 29 -20.14 -7.06 -6.55
CA PHE A 29 -20.67 -6.24 -5.46
C PHE A 29 -19.80 -6.34 -4.18
N ARG A 30 -19.38 -7.56 -3.82
CA ARG A 30 -18.52 -7.77 -2.65
C ARG A 30 -17.10 -7.25 -2.85
N ALA A 31 -16.55 -7.40 -4.06
CA ALA A 31 -15.25 -6.83 -4.39
C ALA A 31 -15.26 -5.30 -4.25
N ARG A 32 -16.32 -4.63 -4.68
CA ARG A 32 -16.51 -3.19 -4.47
C ARG A 32 -16.59 -2.81 -2.99
N GLN A 33 -17.32 -3.57 -2.18
CA GLN A 33 -17.39 -3.32 -0.74
C GLN A 33 -16.00 -3.44 -0.08
N ILE A 34 -15.22 -4.45 -0.45
CA ILE A 34 -13.86 -4.64 0.06
C ILE A 34 -12.98 -3.46 -0.35
N ALA A 35 -13.01 -3.04 -1.63
CA ALA A 35 -12.26 -1.89 -2.11
C ALA A 35 -12.63 -0.59 -1.37
N GLU A 36 -13.92 -0.39 -1.12
CA GLU A 36 -14.41 0.77 -0.34
C GLU A 36 -13.84 0.79 1.08
N TRP A 37 -13.83 -0.37 1.76
CA TRP A 37 -13.23 -0.47 3.08
C TRP A 37 -11.73 -0.19 3.07
N ILE A 38 -11.01 -0.72 2.08
CA ILE A 38 -9.56 -0.51 1.94
C ILE A 38 -9.25 0.96 1.63
N TYR A 39 -9.86 1.53 0.58
CA TYR A 39 -9.43 2.81 0.00
C TYR A 39 -10.18 4.04 0.49
N GLN A 40 -11.42 3.90 0.91
CA GLN A 40 -12.18 5.04 1.42
C GLN A 40 -12.16 5.11 2.95
N LYS A 41 -12.21 3.96 3.62
CA LYS A 41 -12.22 3.88 5.07
C LYS A 41 -10.85 3.60 5.68
N GLY A 42 -9.88 3.17 4.87
CA GLY A 42 -8.50 2.96 5.29
C GLY A 42 -8.31 1.86 6.32
N VAL A 43 -9.11 0.80 6.27
CA VAL A 43 -8.98 -0.32 7.22
C VAL A 43 -7.81 -1.23 6.85
N HIS A 44 -7.18 -1.81 7.85
CA HIS A 44 -6.08 -2.76 7.71
C HIS A 44 -6.40 -4.14 8.29
N ASP A 45 -7.64 -4.33 8.73
CA ASP A 45 -8.12 -5.59 9.31
C ASP A 45 -9.48 -5.95 8.71
N PHE A 46 -9.64 -7.20 8.29
CA PHE A 46 -10.92 -7.67 7.74
C PHE A 46 -12.05 -7.67 8.77
N SER A 47 -11.72 -7.74 10.06
CA SER A 47 -12.71 -7.66 11.14
C SER A 47 -13.48 -6.35 11.17
N ASP A 48 -12.87 -5.26 10.69
CA ASP A 48 -13.48 -3.93 10.64
C ASP A 48 -14.52 -3.79 9.52
N MET A 49 -14.54 -4.71 8.55
CA MET A 49 -15.46 -4.71 7.41
C MET A 49 -16.85 -5.22 7.81
N THR A 50 -17.54 -4.46 8.66
CA THR A 50 -18.76 -4.87 9.36
C THR A 50 -19.95 -5.19 8.46
N ASN A 51 -19.99 -4.68 7.22
CA ASN A 51 -21.05 -5.00 6.25
C ASN A 51 -20.80 -6.30 5.49
N LEU A 52 -19.66 -6.98 5.74
CA LEU A 52 -19.39 -8.31 5.24
C LEU A 52 -19.81 -9.38 6.25
N PRO A 53 -20.34 -10.53 5.79
CA PRO A 53 -20.64 -11.65 6.70
C PRO A 53 -19.42 -12.07 7.51
N LYS A 54 -19.62 -12.42 8.78
CA LYS A 54 -18.55 -12.82 9.69
C LYS A 54 -17.73 -14.00 9.15
N ALA A 55 -18.40 -14.99 8.54
CA ALA A 55 -17.73 -16.12 7.91
C ALA A 55 -16.79 -15.68 6.78
N LEU A 56 -17.25 -14.78 5.91
CA LEU A 56 -16.44 -14.26 4.82
C LEU A 56 -15.22 -13.48 5.32
N ARG A 57 -15.38 -12.67 6.37
CA ARG A 57 -14.25 -11.96 7.00
C ARG A 57 -13.19 -12.92 7.52
N GLY A 58 -13.59 -14.02 8.15
CA GLY A 58 -12.70 -15.08 8.60
C GLY A 58 -11.97 -15.77 7.45
N GLU A 59 -12.67 -16.11 6.37
CA GLU A 59 -12.05 -16.72 5.19
C GLU A 59 -11.04 -15.80 4.51
N LEU A 60 -11.33 -14.51 4.46
CA LEU A 60 -10.39 -13.50 3.92
C LEU A 60 -9.16 -13.39 4.81
N ASP A 61 -9.35 -13.31 6.13
CA ASP A 61 -8.24 -13.21 7.08
C ASP A 61 -7.34 -14.45 7.07
N ASP A 62 -7.89 -15.63 6.83
CA ASP A 62 -7.11 -16.86 6.72
C ASP A 62 -6.19 -16.90 5.49
N ARG A 63 -6.56 -16.25 4.39
CA ARG A 63 -5.90 -16.36 3.08
C ARG A 63 -5.14 -15.11 2.65
N TYR A 64 -5.57 -13.96 3.13
CA TYR A 64 -5.08 -12.66 2.69
C TYR A 64 -4.64 -11.78 3.85
N VAL A 65 -3.91 -10.74 3.52
CA VAL A 65 -3.52 -9.66 4.43
C VAL A 65 -3.83 -8.31 3.79
N LEU A 66 -3.97 -7.30 4.62
CA LEU A 66 -4.05 -5.89 4.25
C LEU A 66 -2.85 -5.16 4.86
N THR A 67 -1.65 -5.57 4.48
CA THR A 67 -0.43 -5.04 5.07
C THR A 67 0.04 -3.83 4.29
N PRO A 68 0.04 -2.63 4.91
CA PRO A 68 0.66 -1.47 4.30
C PRO A 68 2.18 -1.66 4.28
N VAL A 69 2.86 -0.74 3.57
CA VAL A 69 4.31 -0.63 3.65
C VAL A 69 4.75 -0.42 5.10
N THR A 70 5.93 -0.91 5.45
CA THR A 70 6.49 -0.69 6.79
C THR A 70 7.21 0.66 6.83
N GLU A 71 6.89 1.50 7.80
CA GLU A 71 7.66 2.70 8.09
C GLU A 71 8.99 2.31 8.74
N ALA A 72 10.07 2.41 7.98
CA ALA A 72 11.40 2.12 8.49
C ALA A 72 12.03 3.32 9.18
N LYS A 73 11.75 4.54 8.68
CA LYS A 73 12.29 5.78 9.23
C LYS A 73 11.35 6.94 8.93
N LYS A 74 11.29 7.86 9.89
CA LYS A 74 10.57 9.12 9.79
C LYS A 74 11.49 10.27 10.19
N LEU A 75 11.54 11.29 9.37
CA LEU A 75 12.25 12.54 9.64
C LEU A 75 11.27 13.70 9.53
N GLU A 76 11.23 14.55 10.52
CA GLU A 76 10.36 15.72 10.55
C GLU A 76 11.22 17.00 10.61
N SER A 77 10.85 18.01 9.80
CA SER A 77 11.51 19.31 9.86
C SER A 77 11.24 20.00 11.20
N SER A 78 12.15 20.88 11.62
CA SER A 78 12.04 21.57 12.90
C SER A 78 10.79 22.44 13.04
N ASP A 79 10.25 22.92 11.91
CA ASP A 79 9.01 23.69 11.85
C ASP A 79 7.72 22.84 11.74
N GLY A 80 7.88 21.50 11.65
CA GLY A 80 6.77 20.55 11.51
C GLY A 80 6.03 20.56 10.17
N HIS A 81 6.49 21.34 9.18
CA HIS A 81 5.81 21.49 7.91
C HIS A 81 6.13 20.37 6.91
N THR A 82 7.27 19.72 7.05
CA THR A 82 7.71 18.66 6.15
C THR A 82 8.03 17.40 6.93
N THR A 83 7.49 16.28 6.48
CA THR A 83 7.79 14.96 7.03
C THR A 83 8.22 14.04 5.90
N LYS A 84 9.39 13.44 6.04
CA LYS A 84 9.93 12.45 5.11
C LYS A 84 9.83 11.07 5.72
N PHE A 85 9.27 10.14 4.98
CA PHE A 85 9.14 8.75 5.37
C PHE A 85 10.01 7.87 4.48
N LEU A 86 10.67 6.90 5.09
CA LEU A 86 11.25 5.76 4.39
C LEU A 86 10.32 4.57 4.59
N PHE A 87 9.69 4.12 3.51
CA PHE A 87 8.82 2.95 3.52
C PHE A 87 9.53 1.75 2.91
N CYS A 88 9.41 0.60 3.55
CA CYS A 88 9.93 -0.67 3.06
C CYS A 88 8.79 -1.60 2.65
N PHE A 89 8.98 -2.28 1.53
CA PHE A 89 8.10 -3.34 1.04
C PHE A 89 8.56 -4.70 1.55
N GLU A 90 7.70 -5.71 1.42
CA GLU A 90 8.02 -7.07 1.85
C GLU A 90 9.20 -7.71 1.12
N ASP A 91 9.48 -7.27 -0.11
CA ASP A 91 10.62 -7.76 -0.91
C ASP A 91 11.96 -7.10 -0.56
N GLY A 92 11.96 -6.22 0.45
CA GLY A 92 13.15 -5.50 0.91
C GLY A 92 13.44 -4.22 0.14
N THR A 93 12.70 -3.89 -0.92
CA THR A 93 12.83 -2.59 -1.58
C THR A 93 12.27 -1.47 -0.71
N SER A 94 12.81 -0.27 -0.85
CA SER A 94 12.36 0.90 -0.10
C SER A 94 12.20 2.12 -0.99
N VAL A 95 11.29 2.99 -0.59
CA VAL A 95 11.03 4.27 -1.25
C VAL A 95 10.87 5.37 -0.23
N GLU A 96 11.16 6.60 -0.64
CA GLU A 96 10.92 7.78 0.16
C GLU A 96 9.61 8.45 -0.24
N THR A 97 8.87 8.93 0.75
CA THR A 97 7.64 9.72 0.58
C THR A 97 7.75 10.96 1.43
N VAL A 98 7.37 12.10 0.88
CA VAL A 98 7.45 13.39 1.58
C VAL A 98 6.06 13.99 1.68
N LEU A 99 5.64 14.26 2.92
CA LEU A 99 4.44 15.03 3.23
C LEU A 99 4.83 16.47 3.52
N MET A 100 4.26 17.40 2.77
CA MET A 100 4.45 18.84 2.93
C MET A 100 3.13 19.50 3.32
N ARG A 101 3.13 20.18 4.46
CA ARG A 101 1.98 20.96 4.92
C ARG A 101 2.16 22.41 4.52
N GLN A 102 1.30 22.90 3.65
CA GLN A 102 1.37 24.25 3.10
C GLN A 102 0.09 25.03 3.44
N PRO A 103 0.12 26.38 3.44
CA PRO A 103 -1.08 27.18 3.71
C PRO A 103 -2.25 26.89 2.76
N TYR A 104 -1.96 26.46 1.53
CA TYR A 104 -2.97 26.09 0.53
C TYR A 104 -3.42 24.61 0.60
N GLY A 105 -2.88 23.84 1.54
CA GLY A 105 -3.20 22.44 1.74
C GLY A 105 -1.98 21.52 1.84
N ASN A 106 -2.23 20.23 2.01
CA ASN A 106 -1.16 19.25 2.09
C ASN A 106 -0.77 18.74 0.71
N SER A 107 0.52 18.59 0.46
CA SER A 107 1.08 17.97 -0.74
C SER A 107 1.87 16.72 -0.35
N ILE A 108 1.77 15.68 -1.15
CA ILE A 108 2.52 14.44 -0.96
C ILE A 108 3.33 14.16 -2.21
N CYS A 109 4.64 13.98 -2.04
CA CYS A 109 5.53 13.47 -3.07
C CYS A 109 5.70 11.97 -2.88
N VAL A 110 5.30 11.20 -3.88
CA VAL A 110 5.37 9.73 -3.85
C VAL A 110 6.29 9.22 -4.95
N SER A 111 6.93 8.08 -4.71
CA SER A 111 7.74 7.38 -5.69
C SER A 111 6.92 6.31 -6.40
N THR A 112 7.06 6.21 -7.72
CA THR A 112 6.42 5.18 -8.55
C THR A 112 7.36 4.02 -8.87
N GLN A 113 8.63 4.16 -8.55
CA GLN A 113 9.66 3.14 -8.71
C GLN A 113 10.67 3.19 -7.56
N ALA A 114 11.30 2.08 -7.27
CA ALA A 114 12.41 1.99 -6.31
C ALA A 114 13.72 2.31 -7.04
N GLY A 115 14.26 3.51 -6.81
CA GLY A 115 15.39 4.06 -7.55
C GLY A 115 14.98 4.66 -8.90
N CYS A 116 15.92 5.08 -9.70
CA CYS A 116 15.69 5.72 -10.99
C CYS A 116 16.91 5.57 -11.91
N ASN A 117 16.66 5.30 -13.20
CA ASN A 117 17.71 5.15 -14.21
C ASN A 117 17.96 6.44 -15.03
N MET A 118 17.31 7.55 -14.72
CA MET A 118 17.41 8.78 -15.53
C MET A 118 18.78 9.46 -15.45
N GLY A 119 19.54 9.24 -14.39
CA GLY A 119 20.92 9.73 -14.27
C GLY A 119 21.03 11.24 -14.05
N CYS A 120 20.00 11.91 -13.52
CA CYS A 120 20.02 13.34 -13.22
C CYS A 120 21.11 13.66 -12.19
N ALA A 121 22.01 14.60 -12.49
CA ALA A 121 23.15 14.94 -11.64
C ALA A 121 22.75 15.50 -10.27
N PHE A 122 21.56 16.06 -10.13
CA PHE A 122 21.04 16.67 -8.90
C PHE A 122 20.14 15.73 -8.07
N CYS A 123 19.89 14.50 -8.55
CA CYS A 123 18.92 13.59 -7.92
C CYS A 123 19.59 12.36 -7.34
N ALA A 124 19.47 12.16 -6.03
CA ALA A 124 20.01 11.01 -5.32
C ALA A 124 19.32 9.69 -5.70
N SER A 125 18.08 9.72 -6.17
CA SER A 125 17.35 8.53 -6.60
C SER A 125 18.00 7.78 -7.75
N THR A 126 18.91 8.40 -8.50
CA THR A 126 19.60 7.78 -9.63
C THR A 126 20.92 7.10 -9.27
N LEU A 127 21.42 7.25 -8.04
CA LEU A 127 22.77 6.81 -7.64
C LEU A 127 22.99 5.30 -7.82
N HIS A 128 21.96 4.50 -7.62
CA HIS A 128 22.01 3.04 -7.72
C HIS A 128 21.12 2.47 -8.82
N GLY A 129 20.63 3.29 -9.72
CA GLY A 129 19.68 2.91 -10.76
C GLY A 129 18.31 2.51 -10.22
N SER A 130 17.46 1.96 -11.08
CA SER A 130 16.13 1.46 -10.70
C SER A 130 16.22 0.00 -10.27
N THR A 131 15.58 -0.31 -9.13
CA THR A 131 15.44 -1.69 -8.65
C THR A 131 14.20 -2.34 -9.25
N ARG A 132 13.05 -1.66 -9.18
CA ARG A 132 11.79 -2.07 -9.80
C ARG A 132 10.78 -0.92 -9.84
N ASP A 133 9.77 -1.07 -10.69
CA ASP A 133 8.58 -0.23 -10.66
C ASP A 133 7.64 -0.69 -9.55
N LEU A 134 6.89 0.24 -8.97
CA LEU A 134 5.87 -0.07 -7.97
C LEU A 134 4.57 -0.44 -8.68
N SER A 135 3.86 -1.40 -8.12
CA SER A 135 2.53 -1.84 -8.58
C SER A 135 1.40 -1.07 -7.89
#